data_5774944f6177f6bf04d020b04274b812
#
_entry.id   5774944f6177f6bf04d020b04274b812
#
_cell.length_a   1.000
_cell.length_b   1.000
_cell.length_c   1.000
_cell.angle_alpha   90.00
_cell.angle_beta   90.00
_cell.angle_gamma   90.00
#
_symmetry.space_group_name_H-M   'P 1'
#
loop_
_entity.id
_entity.type
_entity.pdbx_description
1 polymer ?
#
loop_
_entity_poly.entity_id
_entity_poly.type
_entity_poly.pdbx_seq_one_letter_code
_entity_poly.pdbx_strand_id
1 'polypeptide(L)'
;MKTKLESYTLPPSLSISQARILMIGQVGAGKSSFCNTISSIFSGVITHPSPCGSAEKSFTTRYRQYRVRSKGVNMKFCLCDTCGIELSDGLLLEDIEYLLDGSIPEEYEFNASLPINANTRGFRKSPGLEDQVHCVAFVIAANAAEGLEDDMWEKLRKIHIQICRRGISGVILLTKIDTLCRDGNISEVFQSCLIRDAVNKISEKLGIPRNNIHPIKNYENEMELNDEISHFALTALEQMTTFASEFLEQKCLSLSRMKPWRQPSPELDRETMQSLMEKIKMYAPRSDLGIPFARILMIGPVEAGKSSFINTVNSVYSGRITQQVIDGHTTMYQQYKIQTHVTEPALNFLLCDMCGIEKIQNTYPIDLMYVLEGHVPDHYEFSSSSPVTPSIPGFIKYPGLKDKVHCVVFVFDASTIDTIDRSIWETLDYLQVRLNSKDLPRAILLTKIDKISQPLHDDLSTVFVNADVEDVVQKVVQKLPVPVNKIHPIKNYEKEIFLNDKISTLSLLALDQILGFADDYLSRQRKPNEKQSYSIYVLLSGFVVVAALAAMIAISIVFRL
;
A
#
# COMPACT_ATOMS: atom_id res chain seq x y z
N MET A 1 35.90 1.56 -20.53
CA MET A 1 34.88 2.20 -19.68
C MET A 1 33.62 2.53 -20.45
N LYS A 2 33.64 3.41 -21.47
CA LYS A 2 32.43 3.80 -22.23
C LYS A 2 31.61 2.58 -22.68
N THR A 3 32.24 1.59 -23.32
CA THR A 3 31.57 0.34 -23.77
C THR A 3 30.88 -0.42 -22.61
N LYS A 4 31.53 -0.47 -21.44
CA LYS A 4 30.96 -1.11 -20.25
C LYS A 4 29.70 -0.38 -19.78
N LEU A 5 29.70 0.95 -19.76
CA LEU A 5 28.53 1.76 -19.41
C LEU A 5 27.45 1.68 -20.50
N GLU A 6 27.79 1.55 -21.78
CA GLU A 6 26.82 1.32 -22.86
C GLU A 6 26.11 -0.04 -22.71
N SER A 7 26.78 -1.05 -22.13
CA SER A 7 26.18 -2.36 -21.82
C SER A 7 25.56 -2.44 -20.41
N TYR A 8 25.51 -1.34 -19.68
CA TYR A 8 24.90 -1.29 -18.34
C TYR A 8 23.43 -1.70 -18.39
N THR A 9 23.04 -2.63 -17.53
CA THR A 9 21.68 -3.14 -17.42
C THR A 9 21.19 -3.06 -15.99
N LEU A 10 19.90 -2.89 -15.82
CA LEU A 10 19.22 -2.91 -14.53
C LEU A 10 18.72 -4.33 -14.20
N PRO A 11 18.49 -4.66 -12.93
CA PRO A 11 17.90 -5.93 -12.54
C PRO A 11 16.59 -6.19 -13.29
N PRO A 12 16.46 -7.30 -14.05
CA PRO A 12 15.29 -7.55 -14.91
C PRO A 12 13.99 -7.78 -14.14
N SER A 13 14.09 -8.11 -12.86
CA SER A 13 12.94 -8.29 -11.94
C SER A 13 12.27 -6.98 -11.52
N LEU A 14 12.90 -5.82 -11.81
CA LEU A 14 12.36 -4.51 -11.50
C LEU A 14 11.89 -3.83 -12.79
N SER A 15 10.65 -3.33 -12.79
CA SER A 15 10.08 -2.57 -13.91
C SER A 15 10.63 -1.14 -13.98
N ILE A 16 11.97 -0.97 -13.88
CA ILE A 16 12.64 0.32 -13.86
C ILE A 16 13.35 0.54 -15.19
N SER A 17 13.10 1.70 -15.80
CA SER A 17 13.67 2.04 -17.11
C SER A 17 15.09 2.60 -17.03
N GLN A 18 15.41 3.36 -15.97
CA GLN A 18 16.69 4.05 -15.76
C GLN A 18 17.04 4.18 -14.28
N ALA A 19 18.31 4.00 -13.92
CA ALA A 19 18.84 4.37 -12.62
C ALA A 19 18.94 5.89 -12.50
N ARG A 20 18.47 6.48 -11.39
CA ARG A 20 18.51 7.93 -11.14
C ARG A 20 19.68 8.29 -10.23
N ILE A 21 20.56 9.15 -10.72
CA ILE A 21 21.74 9.65 -10.01
C ILE A 21 21.53 11.15 -9.73
N LEU A 22 21.33 11.50 -8.48
CA LEU A 22 21.05 12.88 -8.07
C LEU A 22 22.36 13.62 -7.80
N MET A 23 22.51 14.81 -8.39
CA MET A 23 23.66 15.69 -8.15
C MET A 23 23.28 16.82 -7.20
N ILE A 24 24.04 16.96 -6.11
CA ILE A 24 23.84 17.94 -5.05
C ILE A 24 25.16 18.69 -4.81
N GLY A 25 25.11 20.00 -4.68
CA GLY A 25 26.30 20.82 -4.41
C GLY A 25 26.03 22.30 -4.55
N GLN A 26 27.00 23.13 -4.15
CA GLN A 26 26.86 24.59 -4.20
C GLN A 26 26.60 25.12 -5.61
N VAL A 27 26.13 26.36 -5.69
CA VAL A 27 26.10 27.11 -6.94
C VAL A 27 27.52 27.18 -7.52
N GLY A 28 27.64 26.99 -8.85
CA GLY A 28 28.94 27.02 -9.52
C GLY A 28 29.87 25.82 -9.23
N ALA A 29 29.46 24.82 -8.45
CA ALA A 29 30.29 23.64 -8.18
C ALA A 29 30.50 22.71 -9.39
N GLY A 30 29.81 22.90 -10.51
CA GLY A 30 30.02 22.15 -11.75
C GLY A 30 29.04 20.97 -11.96
N LYS A 31 27.87 20.96 -11.30
CA LYS A 31 26.82 19.92 -11.49
C LYS A 31 26.37 19.82 -12.94
N SER A 32 25.83 20.91 -13.49
CA SER A 32 25.36 20.99 -14.88
C SER A 32 26.49 20.76 -15.89
N SER A 33 27.73 21.23 -15.56
CA SER A 33 28.92 20.99 -16.39
C SER A 33 29.30 19.50 -16.44
N PHE A 34 29.11 18.75 -15.35
CA PHE A 34 29.32 17.31 -15.34
C PHE A 34 28.28 16.58 -16.22
N CYS A 35 26.99 16.99 -16.20
CA CYS A 35 25.98 16.48 -17.13
C CYS A 35 26.39 16.71 -18.59
N ASN A 36 26.91 17.90 -18.92
CA ASN A 36 27.39 18.23 -20.26
C ASN A 36 28.60 17.38 -20.63
N THR A 37 29.55 17.18 -19.70
CA THR A 37 30.72 16.34 -19.89
C THR A 37 30.33 14.91 -20.24
N ILE A 38 29.45 14.29 -19.47
CA ILE A 38 28.94 12.93 -19.75
C ILE A 38 28.19 12.90 -21.08
N SER A 39 27.33 13.85 -21.36
CA SER A 39 26.60 13.93 -22.64
C SER A 39 27.58 14.04 -23.83
N SER A 40 28.63 14.84 -23.70
CA SER A 40 29.68 14.99 -24.74
C SER A 40 30.43 13.67 -25.00
N ILE A 41 30.82 12.98 -23.95
CA ILE A 41 31.54 11.68 -24.07
C ILE A 41 30.67 10.65 -24.82
N PHE A 42 29.38 10.55 -24.49
CA PHE A 42 28.49 9.55 -25.11
C PHE A 42 28.06 9.94 -26.53
N SER A 43 27.87 11.24 -26.81
CA SER A 43 27.57 11.74 -28.16
C SER A 43 28.77 11.67 -29.11
N GLY A 44 29.99 11.69 -28.57
CA GLY A 44 31.22 11.73 -29.36
C GLY A 44 31.66 13.13 -29.81
N VAL A 45 30.93 14.16 -29.41
CA VAL A 45 31.21 15.58 -29.69
C VAL A 45 30.89 16.43 -28.49
N ILE A 46 31.57 17.59 -28.35
CA ILE A 46 31.28 18.51 -27.24
C ILE A 46 29.87 19.07 -27.40
N THR A 47 29.04 18.88 -26.36
CA THR A 47 27.64 19.32 -26.31
C THR A 47 27.32 19.98 -24.98
N HIS A 48 26.39 20.93 -24.97
CA HIS A 48 25.97 21.65 -23.79
C HIS A 48 24.45 21.61 -23.60
N PRO A 49 23.86 20.41 -23.33
CA PRO A 49 22.41 20.30 -23.12
C PRO A 49 21.92 21.02 -21.85
N SER A 50 22.82 21.25 -20.89
CA SER A 50 22.53 21.98 -19.67
C SER A 50 23.11 23.39 -19.73
N PRO A 51 22.33 24.43 -19.42
CA PRO A 51 22.85 25.80 -19.34
C PRO A 51 23.89 25.87 -18.20
N CYS A 52 25.08 26.34 -18.52
CA CYS A 52 26.20 26.55 -17.59
C CYS A 52 26.73 27.97 -17.73
N GLY A 53 27.24 28.52 -16.65
CA GLY A 53 27.90 29.83 -16.65
C GLY A 53 28.51 30.17 -15.29
N SER A 54 29.42 31.13 -15.28
CA SER A 54 30.03 31.73 -14.07
C SER A 54 29.21 32.93 -13.63
N ALA A 55 28.12 32.74 -12.90
CA ALA A 55 27.33 33.82 -12.32
C ALA A 55 27.21 33.65 -10.82
N GLU A 56 27.02 34.77 -10.12
CA GLU A 56 26.79 34.80 -8.67
C GLU A 56 25.48 34.15 -8.25
N LYS A 57 24.55 33.92 -9.18
CA LYS A 57 23.27 33.24 -8.94
C LYS A 57 23.16 31.93 -9.74
N SER A 58 22.49 30.96 -9.19
CA SER A 58 22.26 29.66 -9.84
C SER A 58 21.52 29.83 -11.17
N PHE A 59 22.09 29.32 -12.27
CA PHE A 59 21.38 29.20 -13.55
C PHE A 59 20.35 28.06 -13.51
N THR A 60 20.55 27.09 -12.64
CA THR A 60 19.62 25.97 -12.46
C THR A 60 18.72 26.26 -11.27
N THR A 61 17.48 26.67 -11.55
CA THR A 61 16.43 26.87 -10.53
C THR A 61 15.46 25.70 -10.47
N ARG A 62 15.56 24.76 -11.44
CA ARG A 62 14.60 23.69 -11.62
C ARG A 62 15.25 22.31 -11.47
N TYR A 63 14.46 21.33 -11.01
CA TYR A 63 14.82 19.93 -11.04
C TYR A 63 14.77 19.39 -12.46
N ARG A 64 15.86 18.88 -12.99
CA ARG A 64 15.95 18.37 -14.36
C ARG A 64 16.58 17.00 -14.42
N GLN A 65 16.06 16.16 -15.31
CA GLN A 65 16.55 14.81 -15.59
C GLN A 65 17.22 14.79 -16.97
N TYR A 66 18.54 14.62 -17.00
CA TYR A 66 19.33 14.50 -18.23
C TYR A 66 19.45 13.03 -18.64
N ARG A 67 18.67 12.65 -19.65
CA ARG A 67 18.72 11.31 -20.24
C ARG A 67 19.87 11.23 -21.22
N VAL A 68 20.94 10.54 -20.83
CA VAL A 68 22.13 10.35 -21.67
C VAL A 68 21.80 9.41 -22.83
N ARG A 69 22.30 9.75 -24.03
CA ARG A 69 22.11 8.95 -25.24
C ARG A 69 23.46 8.55 -25.84
N SER A 70 23.59 7.30 -26.27
CA SER A 70 24.68 6.82 -27.10
C SER A 70 24.13 6.21 -28.37
N LYS A 71 24.61 6.65 -29.54
CA LYS A 71 24.18 6.15 -30.87
C LYS A 71 22.63 6.15 -31.04
N GLY A 72 21.95 7.19 -30.49
CA GLY A 72 20.51 7.34 -30.57
C GLY A 72 19.70 6.53 -29.53
N VAL A 73 20.35 5.67 -28.74
CA VAL A 73 19.69 4.85 -27.69
C VAL A 73 19.84 5.52 -26.33
N ASN A 74 18.77 5.57 -25.55
CA ASN A 74 18.83 6.05 -24.17
C ASN A 74 19.61 5.05 -23.30
N MET A 75 20.52 5.58 -22.49
CA MET A 75 21.25 4.79 -21.50
C MET A 75 20.31 4.37 -20.36
N LYS A 76 20.66 3.30 -19.67
CA LYS A 76 19.90 2.78 -18.52
C LYS A 76 20.13 3.56 -17.22
N PHE A 77 20.64 4.78 -17.33
CA PHE A 77 20.79 5.74 -16.23
C PHE A 77 20.45 7.15 -16.69
N CYS A 78 20.08 8.01 -15.76
CA CYS A 78 19.90 9.45 -15.98
C CYS A 78 20.58 10.24 -14.86
N LEU A 79 21.05 11.45 -15.19
CA LEU A 79 21.62 12.39 -14.24
C LEU A 79 20.55 13.41 -13.87
N CYS A 80 20.32 13.57 -12.57
CA CYS A 80 19.31 14.50 -12.05
C CYS A 80 20.01 15.72 -11.47
N ASP A 81 19.83 16.87 -12.10
CA ASP A 81 20.42 18.14 -11.69
C ASP A 81 19.44 18.98 -10.88
N THR A 82 19.94 19.67 -9.86
CA THR A 82 19.15 20.51 -8.95
C THR A 82 19.71 21.91 -8.86
N CYS A 83 18.95 22.82 -8.30
CA CYS A 83 19.49 24.12 -7.88
C CYS A 83 20.63 23.94 -6.87
N GLY A 84 21.49 24.95 -6.76
CA GLY A 84 22.60 24.92 -5.82
C GLY A 84 22.12 24.93 -4.36
N ILE A 85 22.93 24.31 -3.50
CA ILE A 85 22.77 24.47 -2.05
C ILE A 85 23.46 25.74 -1.63
N GLU A 86 22.73 26.62 -0.98
CA GLU A 86 23.23 27.86 -0.36
C GLU A 86 22.81 27.90 1.12
N LEU A 87 23.43 28.75 1.94
CA LEU A 87 23.04 28.87 3.35
C LEU A 87 21.71 29.58 3.53
N SER A 88 21.49 30.66 2.77
CA SER A 88 20.28 31.50 2.84
C SER A 88 19.29 31.27 1.71
N ASP A 89 19.75 30.75 0.58
CA ASP A 89 18.98 30.56 -0.64
C ASP A 89 19.23 29.15 -1.21
N GLY A 90 18.44 28.72 -2.21
CA GLY A 90 18.66 27.45 -2.91
C GLY A 90 17.87 26.28 -2.34
N LEU A 91 18.42 25.08 -2.43
CA LEU A 91 17.76 23.83 -2.05
C LEU A 91 17.61 23.71 -0.52
N LEU A 92 16.36 23.59 -0.04
CA LEU A 92 16.06 23.40 1.36
C LEU A 92 16.31 21.94 1.81
N LEU A 93 16.63 21.73 3.08
CA LEU A 93 16.84 20.39 3.63
C LEU A 93 15.56 19.54 3.59
N GLU A 94 14.40 20.18 3.79
CA GLU A 94 13.09 19.56 3.73
C GLU A 94 12.77 19.06 2.31
N ASP A 95 13.16 19.81 1.28
CA ASP A 95 12.94 19.45 -0.12
C ASP A 95 13.78 18.25 -0.56
N ILE A 96 14.93 18.02 0.08
CA ILE A 96 15.82 16.91 -0.23
C ILE A 96 15.15 15.56 0.07
N GLU A 97 14.35 15.46 1.13
CA GLU A 97 13.62 14.25 1.44
C GLU A 97 12.66 13.87 0.29
N TYR A 98 11.89 14.84 -0.19
CA TYR A 98 10.99 14.66 -1.32
C TYR A 98 11.71 14.37 -2.64
N LEU A 99 12.93 14.92 -2.84
CA LEU A 99 13.78 14.57 -3.98
C LEU A 99 14.22 13.12 -3.93
N LEU A 100 14.76 12.68 -2.79
CA LEU A 100 15.26 11.32 -2.60
C LEU A 100 14.14 10.29 -2.77
N ASP A 101 12.95 10.59 -2.25
CA ASP A 101 11.79 9.72 -2.32
C ASP A 101 11.08 9.75 -3.69
N GLY A 102 11.47 10.68 -4.59
CA GLY A 102 10.92 10.76 -5.95
C GLY A 102 9.58 11.49 -6.06
N SER A 103 9.16 12.19 -5.01
CA SER A 103 7.89 12.92 -4.96
C SER A 103 7.86 14.17 -5.84
N ILE A 104 9.03 14.70 -6.22
CA ILE A 104 9.16 15.94 -6.98
C ILE A 104 9.05 15.67 -8.49
N PRO A 105 8.17 16.38 -9.22
CA PRO A 105 8.06 16.23 -10.67
C PRO A 105 9.27 16.84 -11.39
N GLU A 106 9.57 16.32 -12.59
CA GLU A 106 10.54 16.95 -13.50
C GLU A 106 10.11 18.40 -13.83
N GLU A 107 11.07 19.30 -14.03
CA GLU A 107 10.89 20.76 -14.27
C GLU A 107 10.28 21.52 -13.06
N TYR A 108 10.25 20.92 -11.86
CA TYR A 108 9.84 21.65 -10.68
C TYR A 108 10.83 22.81 -10.37
N GLU A 109 10.31 24.01 -10.14
CA GLU A 109 11.07 25.19 -9.79
C GLU A 109 11.15 25.37 -8.28
N PHE A 110 12.37 25.26 -7.72
CA PHE A 110 12.59 25.39 -6.29
C PHE A 110 12.39 26.83 -5.82
N ASN A 111 11.83 26.99 -4.64
CA ASN A 111 11.61 28.27 -3.99
C ASN A 111 12.14 28.23 -2.56
N ALA A 112 13.22 28.96 -2.29
CA ALA A 112 13.86 28.99 -0.97
C ALA A 112 12.94 29.49 0.16
N SER A 113 11.87 30.24 -0.17
CA SER A 113 10.91 30.77 0.81
C SER A 113 9.70 29.88 1.03
N LEU A 114 9.50 28.87 0.20
CA LEU A 114 8.32 28.01 0.24
C LEU A 114 8.73 26.55 -0.03
N PRO A 115 8.94 25.74 1.03
CA PRO A 115 9.28 24.33 0.86
C PRO A 115 8.16 23.55 0.16
N ILE A 116 8.54 22.46 -0.51
CA ILE A 116 7.62 21.55 -1.19
C ILE A 116 6.70 20.90 -0.17
N ASN A 117 5.46 20.69 -0.56
CA ASN A 117 4.48 19.96 0.24
C ASN A 117 3.49 19.18 -0.64
N ALA A 118 2.64 18.37 -0.03
CA ALA A 118 1.69 17.50 -0.72
C ALA A 118 0.67 18.24 -1.63
N ASN A 119 0.53 19.56 -1.51
CA ASN A 119 -0.35 20.40 -2.34
C ASN A 119 0.41 21.04 -3.52
N THR A 120 1.72 20.86 -3.60
CA THR A 120 2.53 21.36 -4.72
C THR A 120 2.06 20.72 -6.02
N ARG A 121 1.90 21.55 -7.06
CA ARG A 121 1.42 21.06 -8.37
C ARG A 121 2.34 19.99 -8.95
N GLY A 122 1.77 18.82 -9.25
CA GLY A 122 2.51 17.69 -9.79
C GLY A 122 3.24 16.84 -8.74
N PHE A 123 3.06 17.13 -7.45
CA PHE A 123 3.61 16.33 -6.35
C PHE A 123 3.11 14.88 -6.43
N ARG A 124 4.03 13.92 -6.43
CA ARG A 124 3.72 12.50 -6.41
C ARG A 124 3.53 12.03 -4.97
N LYS A 125 2.29 11.69 -4.60
CA LYS A 125 1.95 11.24 -3.24
C LYS A 125 2.44 9.82 -2.93
N SER A 126 2.62 9.00 -3.97
CA SER A 126 3.06 7.60 -3.85
C SER A 126 4.05 7.30 -4.98
N PRO A 127 5.29 7.83 -4.90
CA PRO A 127 6.32 7.57 -5.90
C PRO A 127 6.73 6.10 -5.86
N GLY A 128 6.89 5.49 -7.05
CA GLY A 128 7.41 4.14 -7.19
C GLY A 128 8.94 4.09 -7.05
N LEU A 129 9.51 2.88 -7.04
CA LEU A 129 10.97 2.72 -6.98
C LEU A 129 11.65 3.37 -8.21
N GLU A 130 10.99 3.41 -9.38
CA GLU A 130 11.45 4.09 -10.58
C GLU A 130 11.52 5.62 -10.45
N ASP A 131 10.80 6.20 -9.48
CA ASP A 131 10.81 7.64 -9.22
C ASP A 131 11.88 8.03 -8.21
N GLN A 132 12.32 7.12 -7.35
CA GLN A 132 13.29 7.34 -6.28
C GLN A 132 14.70 7.60 -6.82
N VAL A 133 15.54 8.21 -6.00
CA VAL A 133 16.97 8.37 -6.26
C VAL A 133 17.71 7.08 -5.84
N HIS A 134 18.61 6.61 -6.69
CA HIS A 134 19.33 5.35 -6.48
C HIS A 134 20.80 5.55 -6.09
N CYS A 135 21.38 6.73 -6.41
CA CYS A 135 22.73 7.15 -6.01
C CYS A 135 22.77 8.67 -5.91
N VAL A 136 23.59 9.23 -5.01
CA VAL A 136 23.80 10.68 -4.87
C VAL A 136 25.25 11.02 -5.16
N ALA A 137 25.47 12.04 -5.99
CA ALA A 137 26.77 12.63 -6.24
C ALA A 137 26.84 14.03 -5.59
N PHE A 138 27.65 14.18 -4.56
CA PHE A 138 27.99 15.48 -4.01
C PHE A 138 29.05 16.16 -4.89
N VAL A 139 28.73 17.33 -5.41
CA VAL A 139 29.61 18.07 -6.31
C VAL A 139 30.24 19.22 -5.53
N ILE A 140 31.55 19.17 -5.36
CA ILE A 140 32.36 20.15 -4.60
C ILE A 140 33.48 20.65 -5.50
N ALA A 141 33.61 21.97 -5.65
CA ALA A 141 34.71 22.55 -6.40
C ALA A 141 36.01 22.48 -5.58
N ALA A 142 37.09 21.97 -6.17
CA ALA A 142 38.36 21.74 -5.49
C ALA A 142 38.96 23.05 -4.90
N ASN A 143 38.85 24.14 -5.63
CA ASN A 143 39.31 25.45 -5.20
C ASN A 143 38.44 26.07 -4.10
N ALA A 144 37.24 25.60 -3.90
CA ALA A 144 36.33 26.06 -2.83
C ALA A 144 36.41 25.18 -1.57
N ALA A 145 36.94 23.96 -1.65
CA ALA A 145 36.93 22.98 -0.56
C ALA A 145 37.63 23.46 0.71
N GLU A 146 38.68 24.28 0.59
CA GLU A 146 39.38 24.86 1.73
C GLU A 146 38.61 26.01 2.42
N GLY A 147 37.83 26.78 1.65
CA GLY A 147 37.10 27.95 2.10
C GLY A 147 35.65 27.71 2.47
N LEU A 148 35.17 26.46 2.41
CA LEU A 148 33.80 26.13 2.80
C LEU A 148 33.56 26.40 4.28
N GLU A 149 32.48 27.16 4.57
CA GLU A 149 32.04 27.49 5.93
C GLU A 149 31.57 26.22 6.68
N ASP A 150 31.72 26.20 8.00
CA ASP A 150 31.33 25.05 8.81
C ASP A 150 29.81 24.76 8.72
N ASP A 151 28.97 25.78 8.57
CA ASP A 151 27.51 25.62 8.37
C ASP A 151 27.18 24.88 7.06
N MET A 152 27.97 25.13 6.00
CA MET A 152 27.80 24.41 4.74
C MET A 152 28.21 22.94 4.88
N TRP A 153 29.30 22.63 5.59
CA TRP A 153 29.69 21.27 5.91
C TRP A 153 28.62 20.54 6.71
N GLU A 154 28.01 21.22 7.69
CA GLU A 154 26.92 20.66 8.49
C GLU A 154 25.69 20.38 7.64
N LYS A 155 25.32 21.26 6.70
CA LYS A 155 24.23 21.05 5.75
C LYS A 155 24.48 19.82 4.86
N LEU A 156 25.68 19.71 4.27
CA LEU A 156 26.07 18.54 3.47
C LEU A 156 26.09 17.25 4.29
N ARG A 157 26.52 17.31 5.55
CA ARG A 157 26.53 16.17 6.48
C ARG A 157 25.11 15.71 6.80
N LYS A 158 24.18 16.62 7.05
CA LYS A 158 22.76 16.28 7.26
C LYS A 158 22.17 15.57 6.06
N ILE A 159 22.47 16.02 4.84
CA ILE A 159 22.05 15.35 3.61
C ILE A 159 22.67 13.96 3.52
N HIS A 160 23.97 13.82 3.81
CA HIS A 160 24.63 12.52 3.81
C HIS A 160 23.98 11.53 4.78
N ILE A 161 23.61 11.99 5.98
CA ILE A 161 22.89 11.16 6.96
C ILE A 161 21.52 10.71 6.40
N GLN A 162 20.80 11.60 5.71
CA GLN A 162 19.50 11.26 5.12
C GLN A 162 19.62 10.18 4.03
N ILE A 163 20.63 10.26 3.15
CA ILE A 163 20.85 9.23 2.12
C ILE A 163 21.26 7.88 2.72
N CYS A 164 22.14 7.90 3.74
CA CYS A 164 22.57 6.69 4.44
C CYS A 164 21.39 5.98 5.11
N ARG A 165 20.46 6.72 5.75
CA ARG A 165 19.24 6.15 6.35
C ARG A 165 18.34 5.43 5.35
N ARG A 166 18.36 5.85 4.08
CA ARG A 166 17.61 5.23 2.98
C ARG A 166 18.35 4.08 2.31
N GLY A 167 19.60 3.82 2.73
CA GLY A 167 20.49 2.83 2.10
C GLY A 167 21.06 3.28 0.75
N ILE A 168 20.96 4.58 0.45
CA ILE A 168 21.49 5.15 -0.79
C ILE A 168 22.99 5.44 -0.60
N SER A 169 23.82 5.02 -1.54
CA SER A 169 25.25 5.31 -1.55
C SER A 169 25.54 6.68 -2.17
N GLY A 170 26.58 7.35 -1.65
CA GLY A 170 27.03 8.64 -2.16
C GLY A 170 28.47 8.61 -2.66
N VAL A 171 28.74 9.39 -3.69
CA VAL A 171 30.09 9.71 -4.17
C VAL A 171 30.35 11.22 -4.11
N ILE A 172 31.62 11.62 -4.13
CA ILE A 172 32.02 13.02 -4.27
C ILE A 172 32.62 13.22 -5.66
N LEU A 173 32.12 14.21 -6.38
CA LEU A 173 32.74 14.75 -7.57
C LEU A 173 33.56 15.99 -7.18
N LEU A 174 34.85 15.86 -7.03
CA LEU A 174 35.78 16.96 -6.76
C LEU A 174 36.11 17.64 -8.08
N THR A 175 35.34 18.65 -8.44
CA THR A 175 35.41 19.33 -9.74
C THR A 175 36.45 20.45 -9.75
N LYS A 176 36.75 21.03 -10.95
CA LYS A 176 37.71 22.12 -11.15
C LYS A 176 39.11 21.80 -10.61
N ILE A 177 39.52 20.53 -10.73
CA ILE A 177 40.86 20.08 -10.27
C ILE A 177 41.99 20.75 -11.02
N ASP A 178 41.76 21.15 -12.27
CA ASP A 178 42.69 21.91 -13.10
C ASP A 178 43.11 23.24 -12.46
N THR A 179 42.27 23.83 -11.63
CA THR A 179 42.64 25.08 -10.88
C THR A 179 43.67 24.85 -9.78
N LEU A 180 43.84 23.61 -9.32
CA LEU A 180 44.82 23.21 -8.30
C LEU A 180 46.05 22.46 -8.89
N CYS A 181 46.04 22.18 -10.19
CA CYS A 181 47.15 21.56 -10.88
C CYS A 181 48.12 22.64 -11.43
N ARG A 182 49.42 22.34 -11.46
CA ARG A 182 50.40 23.20 -12.12
C ARG A 182 50.10 23.26 -13.62
N ASP A 183 50.06 24.48 -14.17
CA ASP A 183 49.77 24.74 -15.58
C ASP A 183 48.48 24.06 -16.12
N GLY A 184 47.54 23.72 -15.24
CA GLY A 184 46.30 23.04 -15.61
C GLY A 184 46.45 21.56 -16.05
N ASN A 185 47.66 20.98 -15.85
CA ASN A 185 47.94 19.60 -16.23
C ASN A 185 47.30 18.59 -15.29
N ILE A 186 46.25 17.91 -15.75
CA ILE A 186 45.48 16.91 -14.97
C ILE A 186 46.12 15.55 -14.90
N SER A 187 47.17 15.26 -15.72
CA SER A 187 47.89 13.97 -15.70
C SER A 187 48.56 13.71 -14.35
N GLU A 188 48.92 14.77 -13.62
CA GLU A 188 49.60 14.70 -12.32
C GLU A 188 48.66 14.82 -11.12
N VAL A 189 47.35 14.71 -11.33
CA VAL A 189 46.30 14.92 -10.30
C VAL A 189 46.53 14.08 -9.03
N PHE A 190 46.98 12.83 -9.18
CA PHE A 190 47.25 11.94 -8.05
C PHE A 190 48.59 12.22 -7.33
N GLN A 191 49.44 13.06 -7.89
CA GLN A 191 50.70 13.50 -7.28
C GLN A 191 50.55 14.87 -6.60
N SER A 192 49.46 15.63 -6.87
CA SER A 192 49.19 16.92 -6.29
C SER A 192 48.88 16.82 -4.79
N CYS A 193 49.71 17.52 -3.96
CA CYS A 193 49.46 17.60 -2.53
C CYS A 193 48.19 18.39 -2.22
N LEU A 194 47.86 19.44 -3.00
CA LEU A 194 46.66 20.26 -2.80
C LEU A 194 45.37 19.41 -3.03
N ILE A 195 45.35 18.60 -4.07
CA ILE A 195 44.21 17.74 -4.33
C ILE A 195 44.08 16.63 -3.26
N ARG A 196 45.22 16.06 -2.83
CA ARG A 196 45.24 15.09 -1.73
C ARG A 196 44.71 15.68 -0.42
N ASP A 197 45.08 16.91 -0.11
CA ASP A 197 44.66 17.61 1.11
C ASP A 197 43.15 17.94 1.04
N ALA A 198 42.66 18.39 -0.11
CA ALA A 198 41.23 18.57 -0.35
C ALA A 198 40.43 17.25 -0.17
N VAL A 199 40.92 16.14 -0.75
CA VAL A 199 40.29 14.81 -0.59
C VAL A 199 40.26 14.38 0.87
N ASN A 200 41.38 14.57 1.62
CA ASN A 200 41.45 14.23 3.04
C ASN A 200 40.43 15.05 3.86
N LYS A 201 40.37 16.35 3.65
CA LYS A 201 39.46 17.27 4.34
C LYS A 201 37.99 16.89 4.09
N ILE A 202 37.62 16.63 2.84
CA ILE A 202 36.27 16.24 2.47
C ILE A 202 35.91 14.88 3.12
N SER A 203 36.82 13.90 3.05
CA SER A 203 36.64 12.57 3.66
C SER A 203 36.40 12.70 5.17
N GLU A 204 37.19 13.55 5.87
CA GLU A 204 37.05 13.80 7.31
C GLU A 204 35.73 14.52 7.65
N LYS A 205 35.39 15.59 6.92
CA LYS A 205 34.20 16.41 7.19
C LYS A 205 32.90 15.68 6.94
N LEU A 206 32.81 14.85 5.89
CA LEU A 206 31.57 14.15 5.49
C LEU A 206 31.53 12.67 5.93
N GLY A 207 32.65 12.09 6.36
CA GLY A 207 32.72 10.66 6.70
C GLY A 207 32.62 9.75 5.47
N ILE A 208 32.91 10.26 4.27
CA ILE A 208 32.87 9.49 3.02
C ILE A 208 34.26 8.92 2.73
N PRO A 209 34.40 7.62 2.41
CA PRO A 209 35.68 6.99 2.11
C PRO A 209 36.37 7.67 0.92
N ARG A 210 37.71 7.77 0.96
CA ARG A 210 38.52 8.42 -0.08
C ARG A 210 38.33 7.80 -1.47
N ASN A 211 38.10 6.50 -1.57
CA ASN A 211 37.82 5.80 -2.82
C ASN A 211 36.48 6.16 -3.46
N ASN A 212 35.62 6.89 -2.73
CA ASN A 212 34.36 7.43 -3.25
C ASN A 212 34.49 8.92 -3.62
N ILE A 213 35.70 9.48 -3.63
CA ILE A 213 35.98 10.86 -4.02
C ILE A 213 36.73 10.86 -5.35
N HIS A 214 36.08 11.37 -6.38
CA HIS A 214 36.58 11.37 -7.76
C HIS A 214 37.04 12.76 -8.17
N PRO A 215 38.34 12.93 -8.54
CA PRO A 215 38.80 14.18 -9.15
C PRO A 215 38.18 14.32 -10.55
N ILE A 216 37.60 15.48 -10.83
CA ILE A 216 36.89 15.76 -12.09
C ILE A 216 37.36 17.09 -12.68
N LYS A 217 37.72 17.06 -13.96
CA LYS A 217 37.69 18.24 -14.84
C LYS A 217 36.49 18.10 -15.77
N ASN A 218 35.68 19.11 -15.87
CA ASN A 218 34.60 19.18 -16.85
C ASN A 218 35.09 19.81 -18.15
N TYR A 219 34.47 19.48 -19.29
CA TYR A 219 34.67 20.21 -20.53
C TYR A 219 34.15 21.64 -20.38
N GLU A 220 34.99 22.62 -20.70
CA GLU A 220 34.68 24.05 -20.61
C GLU A 220 35.10 24.79 -21.89
N ASN A 221 36.39 24.73 -22.26
CA ASN A 221 36.96 25.44 -23.40
C ASN A 221 37.48 24.51 -24.47
N GLU A 222 37.39 23.20 -24.28
CA GLU A 222 37.86 22.19 -25.22
C GLU A 222 36.93 22.13 -26.44
N MET A 223 37.50 22.05 -27.65
CA MET A 223 36.78 21.88 -28.90
C MET A 223 36.57 20.41 -29.26
N GLU A 224 37.45 19.52 -28.74
CA GLU A 224 37.42 18.09 -28.99
C GLU A 224 37.47 17.30 -27.69
N LEU A 225 37.04 16.04 -27.76
CA LEU A 225 37.09 15.16 -26.58
C LEU A 225 38.53 14.87 -26.20
N ASN A 226 38.81 14.93 -24.91
CA ASN A 226 40.10 14.61 -24.31
C ASN A 226 39.97 13.30 -23.52
N ASP A 227 40.88 12.36 -23.75
CA ASP A 227 40.84 11.02 -23.14
C ASP A 227 41.00 11.07 -21.60
N GLU A 228 41.83 11.96 -21.07
CA GLU A 228 42.05 12.09 -19.62
C GLU A 228 40.79 12.65 -18.93
N ILE A 229 40.21 13.71 -19.47
CA ILE A 229 38.94 14.29 -18.96
C ILE A 229 37.85 13.23 -19.00
N SER A 230 37.74 12.52 -20.13
CA SER A 230 36.77 11.45 -20.31
C SER A 230 36.99 10.30 -19.31
N HIS A 231 38.26 9.94 -19.06
CA HIS A 231 38.62 8.86 -18.14
C HIS A 231 38.15 9.14 -16.71
N PHE A 232 38.42 10.33 -16.17
CA PHE A 232 37.99 10.74 -14.84
C PHE A 232 36.46 10.73 -14.72
N ALA A 233 35.77 11.34 -15.68
CA ALA A 233 34.31 11.41 -15.67
C ALA A 233 33.64 10.03 -15.77
N LEU A 234 34.17 9.14 -16.64
CA LEU A 234 33.65 7.78 -16.80
C LEU A 234 33.95 6.90 -15.58
N THR A 235 35.09 7.07 -14.90
CA THR A 235 35.43 6.35 -13.66
C THR A 235 34.41 6.68 -12.56
N ALA A 236 34.11 7.96 -12.39
CA ALA A 236 33.09 8.40 -11.42
C ALA A 236 31.71 7.83 -11.78
N LEU A 237 31.31 7.92 -13.04
CA LEU A 237 30.01 7.43 -13.51
C LEU A 237 29.88 5.90 -13.35
N GLU A 238 30.96 5.15 -13.59
CA GLU A 238 30.96 3.69 -13.38
C GLU A 238 30.69 3.34 -11.91
N GLN A 239 31.32 4.03 -10.96
CA GLN A 239 31.05 3.82 -9.54
C GLN A 239 29.63 4.22 -9.16
N MET A 240 29.12 5.35 -9.66
CA MET A 240 27.75 5.80 -9.40
C MET A 240 26.71 4.79 -9.92
N THR A 241 26.91 4.25 -11.13
CA THR A 241 26.01 3.23 -11.69
C THR A 241 26.10 1.90 -10.94
N THR A 242 27.29 1.53 -10.45
CA THR A 242 27.47 0.35 -9.58
C THR A 242 26.68 0.53 -8.27
N PHE A 243 26.84 1.65 -7.58
CA PHE A 243 26.09 1.93 -6.35
C PHE A 243 24.57 1.97 -6.56
N ALA A 244 24.12 2.53 -7.68
CA ALA A 244 22.71 2.51 -8.04
C ALA A 244 22.19 1.08 -8.26
N SER A 245 22.99 0.21 -8.91
CA SER A 245 22.64 -1.21 -9.08
C SER A 245 22.59 -1.95 -7.75
N GLU A 246 23.59 -1.76 -6.88
CA GLU A 246 23.62 -2.38 -5.55
C GLU A 246 22.40 -1.99 -4.71
N PHE A 247 22.02 -0.72 -4.73
CA PHE A 247 20.79 -0.24 -4.08
C PHE A 247 19.56 -0.95 -4.63
N LEU A 248 19.41 -1.00 -5.96
CA LEU A 248 18.28 -1.64 -6.63
C LEU A 248 18.24 -3.15 -6.38
N GLU A 249 19.38 -3.83 -6.39
CA GLU A 249 19.50 -5.26 -6.07
C GLU A 249 19.11 -5.53 -4.61
N GLN A 250 19.54 -4.71 -3.65
CA GLN A 250 19.13 -4.83 -2.26
C GLN A 250 17.62 -4.65 -2.09
N LYS A 251 17.01 -3.69 -2.79
CA LYS A 251 15.56 -3.52 -2.81
C LYS A 251 14.86 -4.74 -3.44
N CYS A 252 15.38 -5.25 -4.55
CA CYS A 252 14.88 -6.46 -5.18
C CYS A 252 14.97 -7.68 -4.23
N LEU A 253 16.10 -7.87 -3.56
CA LEU A 253 16.28 -8.96 -2.59
C LEU A 253 15.35 -8.81 -1.38
N SER A 254 15.13 -7.60 -0.90
CA SER A 254 14.16 -7.36 0.19
C SER A 254 12.74 -7.71 -0.23
N LEU A 255 12.33 -7.34 -1.44
CA LEU A 255 11.02 -7.70 -2.02
C LEU A 255 10.91 -9.21 -2.30
N SER A 256 11.96 -9.86 -2.80
CA SER A 256 11.96 -11.30 -3.10
C SER A 256 12.04 -12.20 -1.86
N ARG A 257 12.59 -11.72 -0.74
CA ARG A 257 12.60 -12.42 0.56
C ARG A 257 11.25 -12.38 1.27
N MET A 258 10.38 -11.45 0.90
CA MET A 258 9.01 -11.37 1.41
C MET A 258 8.14 -12.39 0.65
N LYS A 259 8.16 -13.66 1.08
CA LYS A 259 7.14 -14.60 0.60
C LYS A 259 5.77 -14.10 1.04
N PRO A 260 4.79 -13.98 0.13
CA PRO A 260 3.44 -13.62 0.53
C PRO A 260 2.93 -14.61 1.57
N TRP A 261 2.52 -14.12 2.74
CA TRP A 261 1.87 -14.93 3.76
C TRP A 261 0.47 -15.40 3.33
N ARG A 262 -0.06 -14.81 2.24
CA ARG A 262 -1.31 -15.19 1.60
C ARG A 262 -1.11 -15.35 0.10
N GLN A 263 -1.51 -16.51 -0.45
CA GLN A 263 -1.44 -16.80 -1.88
C GLN A 263 -2.81 -17.24 -2.41
N PRO A 264 -3.19 -16.85 -3.67
CA PRO A 264 -2.46 -15.88 -4.48
C PRO A 264 -2.51 -14.48 -3.87
N SER A 265 -1.43 -13.70 -4.03
CA SER A 265 -1.42 -12.29 -3.64
C SER A 265 -2.07 -11.48 -4.78
N PRO A 266 -3.26 -10.91 -4.57
CA PRO A 266 -3.91 -10.12 -5.62
C PRO A 266 -3.17 -8.80 -5.83
N GLU A 267 -3.14 -8.33 -7.06
CA GLU A 267 -2.68 -6.99 -7.37
C GLU A 267 -3.69 -5.95 -6.88
N LEU A 268 -3.20 -4.90 -6.22
CA LEU A 268 -4.04 -3.84 -5.66
C LEU A 268 -4.08 -2.64 -6.61
N ASP A 269 -4.51 -2.90 -7.83
CA ASP A 269 -4.56 -1.93 -8.92
C ASP A 269 -5.99 -1.61 -9.36
N ARG A 270 -6.09 -0.69 -10.31
CA ARG A 270 -7.37 -0.22 -10.84
C ARG A 270 -8.10 -1.29 -11.66
N GLU A 271 -7.39 -2.14 -12.36
CA GLU A 271 -7.99 -3.20 -13.20
C GLU A 271 -8.66 -4.26 -12.31
N THR A 272 -7.95 -4.72 -11.29
CA THR A 272 -8.49 -5.64 -10.28
C THR A 272 -9.68 -5.03 -9.54
N MET A 273 -9.59 -3.74 -9.16
CA MET A 273 -10.68 -3.02 -8.52
C MET A 273 -11.94 -3.00 -9.40
N GLN A 274 -11.80 -2.64 -10.68
CA GLN A 274 -12.93 -2.58 -11.61
C GLN A 274 -13.55 -3.96 -11.85
N SER A 275 -12.72 -4.99 -12.03
CA SER A 275 -13.18 -6.37 -12.19
C SER A 275 -14.01 -6.85 -10.99
N LEU A 276 -13.56 -6.55 -9.77
CA LEU A 276 -14.29 -6.88 -8.53
C LEU A 276 -15.58 -6.08 -8.41
N MET A 277 -15.57 -4.78 -8.75
CA MET A 277 -16.78 -3.96 -8.74
C MET A 277 -17.86 -4.56 -9.65
N GLU A 278 -17.52 -4.91 -10.89
CA GLU A 278 -18.47 -5.50 -11.84
C GLU A 278 -18.96 -6.87 -11.35
N LYS A 279 -18.06 -7.72 -10.83
CA LYS A 279 -18.42 -9.01 -10.27
C LYS A 279 -19.45 -8.88 -9.15
N ILE A 280 -19.22 -7.99 -8.19
CA ILE A 280 -20.11 -7.76 -7.05
C ILE A 280 -21.40 -7.07 -7.51
N LYS A 281 -21.37 -6.20 -8.52
CA LYS A 281 -22.57 -5.59 -9.12
C LYS A 281 -23.49 -6.65 -9.74
N MET A 282 -22.92 -7.70 -10.32
CA MET A 282 -23.67 -8.81 -10.89
C MET A 282 -24.11 -9.85 -9.85
N TYR A 283 -23.67 -9.71 -8.60
CA TYR A 283 -24.06 -10.63 -7.54
C TYR A 283 -25.57 -10.61 -7.33
N ALA A 284 -26.18 -11.79 -7.26
CA ALA A 284 -27.57 -11.98 -6.85
C ALA A 284 -27.69 -13.26 -6.03
N PRO A 285 -28.36 -13.22 -4.88
CA PRO A 285 -28.73 -14.44 -4.18
C PRO A 285 -29.56 -15.34 -5.10
N ARG A 286 -29.51 -16.63 -4.89
CA ARG A 286 -30.22 -17.62 -5.74
C ARG A 286 -31.71 -17.34 -5.82
N SER A 287 -32.19 -17.22 -7.03
CA SER A 287 -33.61 -16.90 -7.34
C SER A 287 -34.60 -17.93 -6.84
N ASP A 288 -34.21 -19.24 -6.74
CA ASP A 288 -35.03 -20.35 -6.26
C ASP A 288 -35.39 -20.25 -4.75
N LEU A 289 -34.67 -19.43 -4.00
CA LEU A 289 -34.91 -19.22 -2.56
C LEU A 289 -35.84 -18.02 -2.26
N GLY A 290 -36.16 -17.19 -3.25
CA GLY A 290 -36.98 -15.99 -3.09
C GLY A 290 -36.38 -14.93 -2.14
N ILE A 291 -35.05 -14.87 -2.06
CA ILE A 291 -34.31 -13.97 -1.18
C ILE A 291 -33.83 -12.78 -2.01
N PRO A 292 -34.28 -11.55 -1.73
CA PRO A 292 -33.92 -10.37 -2.49
C PRO A 292 -32.51 -9.86 -2.15
N PHE A 293 -32.03 -10.06 -0.91
CA PHE A 293 -30.75 -9.55 -0.43
C PHE A 293 -30.03 -10.57 0.45
N ALA A 294 -28.74 -10.78 0.24
CA ALA A 294 -27.88 -11.43 1.22
C ALA A 294 -27.65 -10.50 2.41
N ARG A 295 -27.87 -10.97 3.66
CA ARG A 295 -27.70 -10.18 4.88
C ARG A 295 -26.37 -10.52 5.55
N ILE A 296 -25.51 -9.51 5.72
CA ILE A 296 -24.17 -9.62 6.30
C ILE A 296 -24.14 -8.80 7.58
N LEU A 297 -24.01 -9.46 8.73
CA LEU A 297 -23.97 -8.80 10.03
C LEU A 297 -22.54 -8.54 10.47
N MET A 298 -22.21 -7.28 10.81
CA MET A 298 -20.92 -6.89 11.34
C MET A 298 -20.96 -6.80 12.86
N ILE A 299 -20.03 -7.48 13.53
CA ILE A 299 -19.91 -7.56 14.98
C ILE A 299 -18.47 -7.21 15.37
N GLY A 300 -18.26 -6.41 16.39
CA GLY A 300 -16.92 -6.09 16.89
C GLY A 300 -16.94 -4.98 17.92
N PRO A 301 -15.78 -4.69 18.53
CA PRO A 301 -15.63 -3.62 19.51
C PRO A 301 -16.13 -2.25 19.00
N VAL A 302 -16.36 -1.35 19.94
CA VAL A 302 -16.59 0.06 19.61
C VAL A 302 -15.35 0.57 18.86
N GLU A 303 -15.55 1.43 17.85
CA GLU A 303 -14.47 2.00 17.01
C GLU A 303 -13.63 0.99 16.20
N ALA A 304 -14.03 -0.28 16.13
CA ALA A 304 -13.35 -1.28 15.29
C ALA A 304 -13.47 -1.02 13.78
N GLY A 305 -14.25 -0.03 13.34
CA GLY A 305 -14.38 0.35 11.92
C GLY A 305 -15.53 -0.33 11.18
N LYS A 306 -16.57 -0.82 11.86
CA LYS A 306 -17.77 -1.43 11.26
C LYS A 306 -18.50 -0.45 10.33
N SER A 307 -18.93 0.68 10.86
CA SER A 307 -19.62 1.75 10.12
C SER A 307 -18.73 2.34 9.02
N SER A 308 -17.44 2.49 9.30
CA SER A 308 -16.46 2.99 8.33
C SER A 308 -16.27 2.03 7.14
N PHE A 309 -16.41 0.70 7.33
CA PHE A 309 -16.39 -0.26 6.23
C PHE A 309 -17.60 -0.09 5.30
N ILE A 310 -18.80 0.13 5.86
CA ILE A 310 -20.00 0.44 5.06
C ILE A 310 -19.79 1.72 4.24
N ASN A 311 -19.26 2.78 4.87
CA ASN A 311 -18.94 4.03 4.20
C ASN A 311 -17.89 3.82 3.09
N THR A 312 -16.88 2.97 3.33
CA THR A 312 -15.86 2.63 2.33
C THR A 312 -16.48 1.94 1.13
N VAL A 313 -17.28 0.89 1.33
CA VAL A 313 -17.98 0.18 0.25
C VAL A 313 -18.91 1.14 -0.52
N ASN A 314 -19.68 1.95 0.19
CA ASN A 314 -20.58 2.92 -0.42
C ASN A 314 -19.82 3.98 -1.23
N SER A 315 -18.66 4.45 -0.75
CA SER A 315 -17.79 5.40 -1.46
C SER A 315 -17.29 4.83 -2.78
N VAL A 316 -16.84 3.56 -2.78
CA VAL A 316 -16.36 2.88 -3.99
C VAL A 316 -17.46 2.85 -5.06
N TYR A 317 -18.68 2.46 -4.70
CA TYR A 317 -19.79 2.37 -5.65
C TYR A 317 -20.38 3.73 -6.05
N SER A 318 -20.28 4.74 -5.19
CA SER A 318 -20.69 6.12 -5.49
C SER A 318 -19.67 6.89 -6.33
N GLY A 319 -18.46 6.34 -6.55
CA GLY A 319 -17.38 7.01 -7.28
C GLY A 319 -16.77 8.23 -6.57
N ARG A 320 -17.12 8.46 -5.30
CA ARG A 320 -16.64 9.57 -4.46
C ARG A 320 -16.67 9.19 -2.99
N ILE A 321 -15.89 9.85 -2.16
CA ILE A 321 -15.95 9.65 -0.71
C ILE A 321 -17.32 10.08 -0.21
N THR A 322 -18.02 9.18 0.48
CA THR A 322 -19.36 9.39 1.07
C THR A 322 -19.36 8.94 2.52
N GLN A 323 -20.21 9.55 3.32
CA GLN A 323 -20.45 9.17 4.70
C GLN A 323 -21.96 8.94 4.89
N GLN A 324 -22.41 7.73 4.59
CA GLN A 324 -23.80 7.32 4.74
C GLN A 324 -24.12 6.97 6.20
N VAL A 325 -23.15 6.38 6.88
CA VAL A 325 -23.22 6.03 8.29
C VAL A 325 -22.44 7.06 9.08
N ILE A 326 -23.06 7.65 10.11
CA ILE A 326 -22.36 8.56 11.00
C ILE A 326 -21.43 7.73 11.87
N ASP A 327 -20.12 7.96 11.72
CA ASP A 327 -19.11 7.35 12.57
C ASP A 327 -19.28 7.84 14.00
N GLY A 328 -19.31 6.91 14.95
CA GLY A 328 -19.54 7.21 16.35
C GLY A 328 -20.16 6.03 17.10
N HIS A 329 -20.74 6.29 18.25
CA HIS A 329 -21.36 5.23 19.06
C HIS A 329 -22.68 4.76 18.45
N THR A 330 -22.61 3.80 17.50
CA THR A 330 -23.80 3.11 17.02
C THR A 330 -24.51 2.44 18.21
N THR A 331 -25.76 2.81 18.45
CA THR A 331 -26.60 2.22 19.52
C THR A 331 -27.66 1.28 18.99
N MET A 332 -27.89 1.32 17.67
CA MET A 332 -28.99 0.64 16.98
C MET A 332 -28.50 -0.49 16.08
N TYR A 333 -29.38 -1.46 15.83
CA TYR A 333 -29.27 -2.38 14.70
C TYR A 333 -29.81 -1.70 13.45
N GLN A 334 -29.00 -1.59 12.40
CA GLN A 334 -29.38 -0.88 11.19
C GLN A 334 -28.89 -1.59 9.93
N GLN A 335 -29.72 -1.61 8.88
CA GLN A 335 -29.47 -2.30 7.62
C GLN A 335 -29.23 -1.30 6.50
N TYR A 336 -28.08 -1.39 5.86
CA TYR A 336 -27.64 -0.47 4.80
C TYR A 336 -27.68 -1.14 3.43
N LYS A 337 -28.36 -0.48 2.49
CA LYS A 337 -28.34 -0.81 1.06
C LYS A 337 -27.23 -0.02 0.39
N ILE A 338 -26.45 -0.65 -0.45
CA ILE A 338 -25.43 0.01 -1.27
C ILE A 338 -26.02 0.33 -2.64
N GLN A 339 -25.91 1.58 -3.07
CA GLN A 339 -26.41 2.06 -4.36
C GLN A 339 -25.25 2.62 -5.19
N THR A 340 -25.25 2.34 -6.49
CA THR A 340 -24.26 2.88 -7.44
C THR A 340 -24.61 4.32 -7.83
N HIS A 341 -25.88 4.56 -8.16
CA HIS A 341 -26.45 5.89 -8.45
C HIS A 341 -27.89 5.98 -7.94
N VAL A 342 -28.38 7.21 -7.74
CA VAL A 342 -29.75 7.48 -7.25
C VAL A 342 -30.83 6.82 -8.14
N THR A 343 -30.54 6.64 -9.43
CA THR A 343 -31.48 6.07 -10.42
C THR A 343 -31.31 4.56 -10.61
N GLU A 344 -30.25 3.94 -10.07
CA GLU A 344 -30.01 2.51 -10.19
C GLU A 344 -30.58 1.74 -8.99
N PRO A 345 -31.00 0.48 -9.16
CA PRO A 345 -31.43 -0.35 -8.03
C PRO A 345 -30.24 -0.60 -7.08
N ALA A 346 -30.54 -0.78 -5.80
CA ALA A 346 -29.55 -1.18 -4.82
C ALA A 346 -28.96 -2.55 -5.16
N LEU A 347 -27.69 -2.75 -4.77
CA LEU A 347 -27.02 -4.04 -4.90
C LEU A 347 -27.74 -5.12 -4.05
N ASN A 348 -27.66 -6.36 -4.46
CA ASN A 348 -28.44 -7.46 -3.90
C ASN A 348 -27.90 -8.01 -2.55
N PHE A 349 -27.35 -7.14 -1.73
CA PHE A 349 -26.93 -7.45 -0.36
C PHE A 349 -27.19 -6.29 0.60
N LEU A 350 -27.23 -6.61 1.88
CA LEU A 350 -27.37 -5.64 2.99
C LEU A 350 -26.17 -5.78 3.91
N LEU A 351 -25.56 -4.67 4.24
CA LEU A 351 -24.58 -4.58 5.32
C LEU A 351 -25.32 -4.13 6.59
N CYS A 352 -25.32 -4.99 7.60
CA CYS A 352 -26.04 -4.75 8.84
C CYS A 352 -25.03 -4.33 9.92
N ASP A 353 -25.16 -3.09 10.40
CA ASP A 353 -24.35 -2.54 11.49
C ASP A 353 -25.10 -2.69 12.82
N MET A 354 -24.32 -2.86 13.89
CA MET A 354 -24.88 -2.91 15.23
C MET A 354 -23.93 -2.27 16.25
N CYS A 355 -24.43 -2.03 17.45
CA CYS A 355 -23.66 -1.48 18.55
C CYS A 355 -22.40 -2.33 18.86
N GLY A 356 -21.41 -1.71 19.48
CA GLY A 356 -20.19 -2.41 19.93
C GLY A 356 -20.51 -3.56 20.86
N ILE A 357 -19.67 -4.63 20.77
CA ILE A 357 -19.86 -5.87 21.54
C ILE A 357 -19.85 -5.62 23.06
N GLU A 358 -19.16 -4.58 23.55
CA GLU A 358 -19.12 -4.17 24.94
C GLU A 358 -20.51 -3.81 25.47
N LYS A 359 -21.35 -3.23 24.63
CA LYS A 359 -22.75 -2.94 25.01
C LYS A 359 -23.59 -4.22 25.10
N ILE A 360 -23.32 -5.19 24.23
CA ILE A 360 -24.02 -6.47 24.20
C ILE A 360 -23.65 -7.31 25.42
N GLN A 361 -22.40 -7.28 25.87
CA GLN A 361 -21.96 -7.97 27.08
C GLN A 361 -22.73 -7.50 28.33
N ASN A 362 -22.98 -6.19 28.41
CA ASN A 362 -23.71 -5.58 29.50
C ASN A 362 -25.26 -5.71 29.37
N THR A 363 -25.75 -6.24 28.22
CA THR A 363 -27.16 -6.41 27.96
C THR A 363 -27.54 -7.89 28.09
N TYR A 364 -27.59 -8.61 26.99
CA TYR A 364 -27.97 -10.02 26.97
C TYR A 364 -27.37 -10.68 25.72
N PRO A 365 -26.52 -11.72 25.84
CA PRO A 365 -26.03 -12.46 24.67
C PRO A 365 -27.15 -13.06 23.80
N ILE A 366 -28.36 -13.24 24.38
CA ILE A 366 -29.54 -13.76 23.67
C ILE A 366 -30.07 -12.75 22.63
N ASP A 367 -29.87 -11.46 22.84
CA ASP A 367 -30.35 -10.42 21.91
C ASP A 367 -29.69 -10.58 20.53
N LEU A 368 -28.41 -10.95 20.53
CA LEU A 368 -27.70 -11.23 19.30
C LEU A 368 -28.28 -12.45 18.56
N MET A 369 -28.77 -13.45 19.30
CA MET A 369 -29.43 -14.62 18.68
C MET A 369 -30.72 -14.21 17.98
N TYR A 370 -31.48 -13.28 18.55
CA TYR A 370 -32.68 -12.72 17.89
C TYR A 370 -32.33 -11.93 16.63
N VAL A 371 -31.20 -11.19 16.62
CA VAL A 371 -30.70 -10.53 15.39
C VAL A 371 -30.33 -11.57 14.33
N LEU A 372 -29.53 -12.59 14.69
CA LEU A 372 -29.09 -13.64 13.76
C LEU A 372 -30.28 -14.40 13.13
N GLU A 373 -31.33 -14.64 13.93
CA GLU A 373 -32.52 -15.36 13.47
C GLU A 373 -33.55 -14.45 12.77
N GLY A 374 -33.29 -13.13 12.70
CA GLY A 374 -34.11 -12.20 11.93
C GLY A 374 -35.38 -11.73 12.65
N HIS A 375 -35.46 -11.83 13.98
CA HIS A 375 -36.58 -11.36 14.77
C HIS A 375 -36.58 -9.84 15.02
N VAL A 376 -35.37 -9.23 15.00
CA VAL A 376 -35.16 -7.81 15.35
C VAL A 376 -35.45 -6.93 14.13
N PRO A 377 -36.31 -5.93 14.24
CA PRO A 377 -36.58 -5.01 13.14
C PRO A 377 -35.41 -4.08 12.88
N ASP A 378 -35.37 -3.51 11.67
CA ASP A 378 -34.43 -2.45 11.32
C ASP A 378 -34.64 -1.23 12.22
N HIS A 379 -33.57 -0.48 12.50
CA HIS A 379 -33.55 0.67 13.42
C HIS A 379 -33.92 0.35 14.89
N TYR A 380 -33.68 -0.89 15.32
CA TYR A 380 -33.90 -1.27 16.73
C TYR A 380 -32.74 -0.77 17.61
N GLU A 381 -33.09 -0.04 18.69
CA GLU A 381 -32.12 0.45 19.67
C GLU A 381 -31.95 -0.54 20.82
N PHE A 382 -30.72 -1.02 21.04
CA PHE A 382 -30.43 -1.91 22.16
C PHE A 382 -30.36 -1.15 23.49
N SER A 383 -30.96 -1.72 24.52
CA SER A 383 -30.98 -1.17 25.88
C SER A 383 -30.34 -2.14 26.88
N SER A 384 -29.45 -1.63 27.73
CA SER A 384 -28.88 -2.41 28.84
C SER A 384 -29.89 -2.79 29.93
N SER A 385 -31.03 -2.12 29.98
CA SER A 385 -32.08 -2.35 30.98
C SER A 385 -33.22 -3.22 30.48
N SER A 386 -33.35 -3.47 29.19
CA SER A 386 -34.45 -4.23 28.59
C SER A 386 -33.99 -5.12 27.45
N PRO A 387 -33.97 -6.45 27.64
CA PRO A 387 -33.63 -7.38 26.58
C PRO A 387 -34.64 -7.40 25.45
N VAL A 388 -34.21 -7.89 24.27
CA VAL A 388 -35.14 -8.18 23.17
C VAL A 388 -36.14 -9.23 23.59
N THR A 389 -37.41 -8.92 23.43
CA THR A 389 -38.52 -9.83 23.73
C THR A 389 -39.55 -9.81 22.61
N PRO A 390 -40.43 -10.81 22.50
CA PRO A 390 -41.48 -10.82 21.49
C PRO A 390 -42.48 -9.66 21.57
N SER A 391 -42.41 -8.84 22.63
CA SER A 391 -43.28 -7.68 22.83
C SER A 391 -42.72 -6.36 22.31
N ILE A 392 -41.45 -6.34 21.80
CA ILE A 392 -40.90 -5.11 21.21
C ILE A 392 -41.65 -4.71 19.94
N PRO A 393 -41.83 -3.40 19.67
CA PRO A 393 -42.46 -2.95 18.42
C PRO A 393 -41.74 -3.48 17.20
N GLY A 394 -42.48 -4.05 16.24
CA GLY A 394 -41.91 -4.57 15.00
C GLY A 394 -41.23 -5.93 15.11
N PHE A 395 -41.30 -6.64 16.24
CA PHE A 395 -40.74 -8.00 16.37
C PHE A 395 -41.31 -8.96 15.34
N ILE A 396 -40.45 -9.60 14.56
CA ILE A 396 -40.82 -10.56 13.54
C ILE A 396 -41.02 -11.92 14.22
N LYS A 397 -42.26 -12.32 14.45
CA LYS A 397 -42.57 -13.55 15.20
C LYS A 397 -42.15 -14.83 14.47
N TYR A 398 -42.27 -14.85 13.16
CA TYR A 398 -41.92 -15.99 12.29
C TYR A 398 -41.01 -15.56 11.14
N PRO A 399 -39.72 -15.33 11.41
CA PRO A 399 -38.79 -14.87 10.37
C PRO A 399 -38.53 -15.96 9.33
N GLY A 400 -38.63 -15.57 8.07
CA GLY A 400 -38.24 -16.42 6.95
C GLY A 400 -36.73 -16.36 6.70
N LEU A 401 -36.23 -17.18 5.77
CA LEU A 401 -34.81 -17.16 5.41
C LEU A 401 -34.34 -15.76 4.94
N LYS A 402 -35.22 -15.01 4.26
CA LYS A 402 -34.96 -13.62 3.82
C LYS A 402 -34.72 -12.64 4.96
N ASP A 403 -35.17 -12.94 6.17
CA ASP A 403 -35.07 -12.07 7.34
C ASP A 403 -33.82 -12.39 8.19
N LYS A 404 -33.26 -13.61 8.03
CA LYS A 404 -32.10 -14.10 8.78
C LYS A 404 -30.78 -13.54 8.28
N VAL A 405 -29.77 -13.58 9.12
CA VAL A 405 -28.39 -13.30 8.74
C VAL A 405 -27.80 -14.48 7.95
N HIS A 406 -27.07 -14.19 6.89
CA HIS A 406 -26.48 -15.20 6.00
C HIS A 406 -24.96 -15.34 6.14
N CYS A 407 -24.28 -14.31 6.63
CA CYS A 407 -22.87 -14.33 7.01
C CYS A 407 -22.62 -13.36 8.16
N VAL A 408 -21.74 -13.73 9.09
CA VAL A 408 -21.27 -12.85 10.18
C VAL A 408 -19.86 -12.40 9.89
N VAL A 409 -19.56 -11.12 10.11
CA VAL A 409 -18.25 -10.53 9.95
C VAL A 409 -17.80 -9.96 11.28
N PHE A 410 -16.75 -10.55 11.85
CA PHE A 410 -16.10 -9.98 13.01
C PHE A 410 -15.14 -8.88 12.57
N VAL A 411 -15.25 -7.72 13.17
CA VAL A 411 -14.45 -6.53 12.80
C VAL A 411 -13.56 -6.14 13.97
N PHE A 412 -12.25 -6.06 13.74
CA PHE A 412 -11.26 -5.68 14.73
C PHE A 412 -10.34 -4.60 14.19
N ASP A 413 -9.95 -3.68 15.06
CA ASP A 413 -8.86 -2.75 14.83
C ASP A 413 -7.53 -3.50 14.96
N ALA A 414 -6.79 -3.63 13.86
CA ALA A 414 -5.54 -4.36 13.81
C ALA A 414 -4.45 -3.76 14.72
N SER A 415 -4.50 -2.45 14.95
CA SER A 415 -3.52 -1.76 15.80
C SER A 415 -3.74 -1.97 17.30
N THR A 416 -4.94 -2.45 17.69
CA THR A 416 -5.32 -2.62 19.11
C THR A 416 -5.61 -4.08 19.48
N ILE A 417 -5.27 -5.04 18.64
CA ILE A 417 -5.62 -6.45 18.82
C ILE A 417 -5.12 -7.03 20.15
N ASP A 418 -3.94 -6.58 20.61
CA ASP A 418 -3.31 -7.02 21.86
C ASP A 418 -3.96 -6.41 23.11
N THR A 419 -4.74 -5.34 22.96
CA THR A 419 -5.37 -4.60 24.05
C THR A 419 -6.85 -4.88 24.21
N ILE A 420 -7.43 -5.72 23.35
CA ILE A 420 -8.83 -6.13 23.44
C ILE A 420 -9.06 -6.90 24.74
N ASP A 421 -10.06 -6.47 25.52
CA ASP A 421 -10.41 -7.07 26.80
C ASP A 421 -10.73 -8.56 26.67
N ARG A 422 -10.31 -9.35 27.65
CA ARG A 422 -10.52 -10.80 27.69
C ARG A 422 -12.02 -11.17 27.62
N SER A 423 -12.87 -10.39 28.23
CA SER A 423 -14.33 -10.61 28.25
C SER A 423 -14.96 -10.53 26.85
N ILE A 424 -14.39 -9.69 25.96
CA ILE A 424 -14.80 -9.60 24.55
C ILE A 424 -14.47 -10.93 23.85
N TRP A 425 -13.27 -11.47 24.05
CA TRP A 425 -12.89 -12.74 23.47
C TRP A 425 -13.77 -13.90 23.95
N GLU A 426 -14.10 -13.94 25.24
CA GLU A 426 -15.01 -14.94 25.83
C GLU A 426 -16.43 -14.86 25.22
N THR A 427 -16.92 -13.64 24.96
CA THR A 427 -18.20 -13.43 24.28
C THR A 427 -18.16 -13.92 22.84
N LEU A 428 -17.06 -13.65 22.13
CA LEU A 428 -16.89 -14.09 20.75
C LEU A 428 -16.77 -15.62 20.66
N ASP A 429 -16.10 -16.27 21.62
CA ASP A 429 -16.02 -17.74 21.69
C ASP A 429 -17.41 -18.36 21.90
N TYR A 430 -18.22 -17.79 22.81
CA TYR A 430 -19.61 -18.20 22.98
C TYR A 430 -20.40 -18.08 21.68
N LEU A 431 -20.25 -16.96 20.95
CA LEU A 431 -20.91 -16.75 19.66
C LEU A 431 -20.45 -17.76 18.62
N GLN A 432 -19.17 -18.09 18.55
CA GLN A 432 -18.65 -19.09 17.60
C GLN A 432 -19.32 -20.46 17.76
N VAL A 433 -19.52 -20.90 19.00
CA VAL A 433 -20.23 -22.17 19.26
C VAL A 433 -21.65 -22.14 18.68
N ARG A 434 -22.35 -21.00 18.83
CA ARG A 434 -23.71 -20.81 18.31
C ARG A 434 -23.73 -20.70 16.78
N LEU A 435 -22.77 -20.00 16.18
CA LEU A 435 -22.64 -19.92 14.72
C LEU A 435 -22.36 -21.28 14.09
N ASN A 436 -21.48 -22.08 14.75
CA ASN A 436 -21.19 -23.45 14.31
C ASN A 436 -22.43 -24.35 14.34
N SER A 437 -23.25 -24.26 15.42
CA SER A 437 -24.47 -25.05 15.53
C SER A 437 -25.54 -24.73 14.47
N LYS A 438 -25.42 -23.58 13.81
CA LYS A 438 -26.31 -23.11 12.74
C LYS A 438 -25.69 -23.19 11.34
N ASP A 439 -24.47 -23.72 11.21
CA ASP A 439 -23.67 -23.71 9.97
C ASP A 439 -23.52 -22.30 9.35
N LEU A 440 -23.66 -21.26 10.17
CA LEU A 440 -23.59 -19.87 9.71
C LEU A 440 -22.13 -19.45 9.49
N PRO A 441 -21.75 -19.06 8.26
CA PRO A 441 -20.39 -18.71 7.93
C PRO A 441 -19.96 -17.41 8.60
N ARG A 442 -18.65 -17.28 8.80
CA ARG A 442 -18.03 -16.08 9.35
C ARG A 442 -16.75 -15.71 8.64
N ALA A 443 -16.48 -14.42 8.59
CA ALA A 443 -15.24 -13.82 8.15
C ALA A 443 -14.72 -12.82 9.20
N ILE A 444 -13.49 -12.38 9.07
CA ILE A 444 -12.87 -11.38 9.93
C ILE A 444 -12.35 -10.24 9.06
N LEU A 445 -12.68 -9.00 9.43
CA LEU A 445 -12.05 -7.79 8.91
C LEU A 445 -11.07 -7.25 9.92
N LEU A 446 -9.81 -7.12 9.52
CA LEU A 446 -8.78 -6.40 10.27
C LEU A 446 -8.66 -5.02 9.67
N THR A 447 -9.24 -4.02 10.31
CA THR A 447 -9.24 -2.63 9.89
C THR A 447 -8.00 -1.89 10.36
N LYS A 448 -7.78 -0.68 9.86
CA LYS A 448 -6.68 0.22 10.28
C LYS A 448 -5.30 -0.41 10.17
N ILE A 449 -5.08 -1.27 9.16
CA ILE A 449 -3.78 -1.92 8.92
C ILE A 449 -2.67 -0.91 8.63
N ASP A 450 -3.00 0.27 8.12
CA ASP A 450 -2.08 1.39 7.93
C ASP A 450 -1.49 1.94 9.24
N LYS A 451 -2.09 1.62 10.40
CA LYS A 451 -1.60 2.03 11.72
C LYS A 451 -0.67 1.00 12.38
N ILE A 452 -0.46 -0.17 11.76
CA ILE A 452 0.39 -1.23 12.32
C ILE A 452 1.88 -0.87 12.18
N SER A 453 2.28 -0.39 10.99
CA SER A 453 3.68 -0.05 10.72
C SER A 453 3.80 1.07 9.67
N GLN A 454 4.91 1.79 9.70
CA GLN A 454 5.17 2.90 8.78
C GLN A 454 5.15 2.49 7.30
N PRO A 455 5.73 1.35 6.88
CA PRO A 455 5.64 0.92 5.48
C PRO A 455 4.21 0.75 4.96
N LEU A 456 3.28 0.29 5.81
CA LEU A 456 1.87 0.14 5.46
C LEU A 456 1.11 1.47 5.43
N HIS A 457 1.53 2.42 6.28
CA HIS A 457 1.01 3.78 6.23
C HIS A 457 1.34 4.43 4.89
N ASP A 458 2.54 4.22 4.38
CA ASP A 458 3.04 4.82 3.15
C ASP A 458 2.55 4.06 1.90
N ASP A 459 2.51 2.71 1.94
CA ASP A 459 2.09 1.89 0.80
C ASP A 459 1.39 0.58 1.21
N LEU A 460 0.10 0.47 0.89
CA LEU A 460 -0.71 -0.72 1.13
C LEU A 460 -0.40 -1.90 0.19
N SER A 461 0.38 -1.72 -0.89
CA SER A 461 0.70 -2.82 -1.80
C SER A 461 1.47 -3.95 -1.14
N THR A 462 2.13 -3.67 -0.03
CA THR A 462 2.91 -4.65 0.74
C THR A 462 2.10 -5.45 1.75
N VAL A 463 0.79 -5.23 1.88
CA VAL A 463 -0.06 -5.82 2.92
C VAL A 463 0.05 -7.35 3.01
N PHE A 464 0.14 -8.05 1.86
CA PHE A 464 0.20 -9.51 1.82
C PHE A 464 1.60 -10.10 1.99
N VAL A 465 2.64 -9.25 2.07
CA VAL A 465 4.04 -9.64 2.32
C VAL A 465 4.60 -9.05 3.62
N ASN A 466 3.83 -8.18 4.28
CA ASN A 466 4.24 -7.50 5.51
C ASN A 466 4.16 -8.43 6.71
N ALA A 467 5.27 -8.59 7.43
CA ALA A 467 5.38 -9.48 8.58
C ALA A 467 4.52 -9.03 9.78
N ASP A 468 4.33 -7.71 9.98
CA ASP A 468 3.50 -7.19 11.06
C ASP A 468 2.02 -7.54 10.84
N VAL A 469 1.55 -7.52 9.58
CA VAL A 469 0.19 -7.98 9.23
C VAL A 469 0.05 -9.47 9.46
N GLU A 470 1.05 -10.27 9.05
CA GLU A 470 1.06 -11.71 9.28
C GLU A 470 0.98 -12.03 10.78
N ASP A 471 1.77 -11.34 11.61
CA ASP A 471 1.75 -11.51 13.07
C ASP A 471 0.37 -11.21 13.67
N VAL A 472 -0.25 -10.08 13.28
CA VAL A 472 -1.61 -9.74 13.72
C VAL A 472 -2.63 -10.81 13.28
N VAL A 473 -2.54 -11.29 12.05
CA VAL A 473 -3.41 -12.37 11.55
C VAL A 473 -3.23 -13.64 12.38
N GLN A 474 -1.99 -14.04 12.71
CA GLN A 474 -1.71 -15.22 13.53
C GLN A 474 -2.22 -15.06 14.96
N LYS A 475 -2.10 -13.88 15.55
CA LYS A 475 -2.69 -13.57 16.88
C LYS A 475 -4.21 -13.74 16.87
N VAL A 476 -4.88 -13.27 15.82
CA VAL A 476 -6.33 -13.45 15.68
C VAL A 476 -6.71 -14.93 15.51
N VAL A 477 -5.96 -15.70 14.72
CA VAL A 477 -6.18 -17.15 14.56
C VAL A 477 -6.04 -17.90 15.90
N GLN A 478 -5.08 -17.47 16.75
CA GLN A 478 -4.90 -18.04 18.08
C GLN A 478 -6.07 -17.74 19.03
N LYS A 479 -6.68 -16.56 18.90
CA LYS A 479 -7.82 -16.13 19.73
C LYS A 479 -9.15 -16.69 19.22
N LEU A 480 -9.35 -16.67 17.90
CA LEU A 480 -10.55 -17.15 17.24
C LEU A 480 -10.13 -18.18 16.19
N PRO A 481 -10.49 -19.47 16.33
CA PRO A 481 -10.10 -20.53 15.39
C PRO A 481 -10.83 -20.39 14.05
N VAL A 482 -10.45 -19.38 13.27
CA VAL A 482 -10.94 -19.11 11.92
C VAL A 482 -9.77 -19.30 10.94
N PRO A 483 -9.96 -20.01 9.83
CA PRO A 483 -8.92 -20.16 8.81
C PRO A 483 -8.40 -18.84 8.28
N VAL A 484 -7.08 -18.73 8.04
CA VAL A 484 -6.39 -17.51 7.56
C VAL A 484 -7.04 -16.91 6.31
N ASN A 485 -7.53 -17.76 5.39
CA ASN A 485 -8.21 -17.30 4.17
C ASN A 485 -9.53 -16.55 4.41
N LYS A 486 -10.09 -16.60 5.62
CA LYS A 486 -11.30 -15.86 6.03
C LYS A 486 -10.98 -14.57 6.80
N ILE A 487 -9.71 -14.19 6.92
CA ILE A 487 -9.26 -12.99 7.60
C ILE A 487 -8.80 -11.98 6.54
N HIS A 488 -9.40 -10.79 6.51
CA HIS A 488 -9.19 -9.77 5.49
C HIS A 488 -8.59 -8.51 6.10
N PRO A 489 -7.30 -8.23 5.87
CA PRO A 489 -6.71 -6.96 6.25
C PRO A 489 -7.21 -5.86 5.30
N ILE A 490 -7.72 -4.77 5.88
CA ILE A 490 -8.27 -3.64 5.13
C ILE A 490 -7.90 -2.30 5.77
N LYS A 491 -7.94 -1.25 4.97
CA LYS A 491 -8.00 0.14 5.41
C LYS A 491 -9.34 0.73 4.98
N ASN A 492 -10.03 1.43 5.88
CA ASN A 492 -11.19 2.22 5.53
C ASN A 492 -10.79 3.64 5.12
N TYR A 493 -11.63 4.31 4.33
CA TYR A 493 -11.49 5.74 4.09
C TYR A 493 -11.72 6.53 5.39
N GLU A 494 -10.78 7.41 5.75
CA GLU A 494 -10.82 8.23 6.96
C GLU A 494 -10.55 9.72 6.65
N LYS A 495 -9.44 10.02 5.99
CA LYS A 495 -8.97 11.37 5.68
C LYS A 495 -8.84 11.64 4.19
N GLU A 496 -9.03 10.63 3.39
CA GLU A 496 -8.87 10.71 1.94
C GLU A 496 -9.98 11.58 1.34
N ILE A 497 -9.59 12.45 0.39
CA ILE A 497 -10.53 13.31 -0.36
C ILE A 497 -10.97 12.60 -1.65
N PHE A 498 -10.12 11.72 -2.19
CA PHE A 498 -10.35 10.97 -3.43
C PHE A 498 -10.27 9.47 -3.17
N LEU A 499 -10.92 8.70 -4.03
CA LEU A 499 -10.80 7.25 -4.00
C LEU A 499 -9.35 6.83 -4.29
N ASN A 500 -8.91 5.81 -3.58
CA ASN A 500 -7.61 5.16 -3.73
C ASN A 500 -7.81 3.71 -4.15
N ASP A 501 -7.20 3.31 -5.26
CA ASP A 501 -7.42 2.00 -5.87
C ASP A 501 -7.04 0.87 -4.90
N LYS A 502 -5.98 1.01 -4.09
CA LYS A 502 -5.54 -0.02 -3.13
C LYS A 502 -6.53 -0.19 -1.97
N ILE A 503 -7.02 0.93 -1.40
CA ILE A 503 -8.05 0.89 -0.33
C ILE A 503 -9.33 0.24 -0.88
N SER A 504 -9.76 0.67 -2.05
CA SER A 504 -10.95 0.13 -2.71
C SER A 504 -10.81 -1.37 -2.99
N THR A 505 -9.68 -1.80 -3.58
CA THR A 505 -9.43 -3.20 -3.94
C THR A 505 -9.43 -4.10 -2.71
N LEU A 506 -8.75 -3.73 -1.62
CA LEU A 506 -8.74 -4.50 -0.37
C LEU A 506 -10.15 -4.69 0.20
N SER A 507 -10.96 -3.63 0.19
CA SER A 507 -12.35 -3.68 0.70
C SER A 507 -13.25 -4.53 -0.20
N LEU A 508 -13.09 -4.45 -1.52
CA LEU A 508 -13.85 -5.25 -2.47
C LEU A 508 -13.44 -6.73 -2.45
N LEU A 509 -12.15 -7.05 -2.28
CA LEU A 509 -11.69 -8.44 -2.09
C LEU A 509 -12.32 -9.09 -0.86
N ALA A 510 -12.39 -8.34 0.24
CA ALA A 510 -13.07 -8.81 1.46
C ALA A 510 -14.55 -9.03 1.19
N LEU A 511 -15.23 -8.06 0.59
CA LEU A 511 -16.67 -8.13 0.31
C LEU A 511 -17.03 -9.27 -0.64
N ASP A 512 -16.26 -9.48 -1.71
CA ASP A 512 -16.47 -10.58 -2.67
C ASP A 512 -16.44 -11.95 -1.98
N GLN A 513 -15.46 -12.18 -1.10
CA GLN A 513 -15.38 -13.44 -0.36
C GLN A 513 -16.50 -13.59 0.68
N ILE A 514 -16.86 -12.50 1.37
CA ILE A 514 -17.98 -12.50 2.34
C ILE A 514 -19.30 -12.85 1.63
N LEU A 515 -19.55 -12.29 0.44
CA LEU A 515 -20.72 -12.62 -0.37
C LEU A 515 -20.70 -14.07 -0.83
N GLY A 516 -19.53 -14.59 -1.23
CA GLY A 516 -19.35 -16.00 -1.55
C GLY A 516 -19.71 -16.91 -0.36
N PHE A 517 -19.29 -16.58 0.85
CA PHE A 517 -19.66 -17.36 2.04
C PHE A 517 -21.16 -17.31 2.33
N ALA A 518 -21.79 -16.15 2.14
CA ALA A 518 -23.25 -16.02 2.28
C ALA A 518 -23.98 -16.88 1.23
N ASP A 519 -23.51 -16.91 -0.01
CA ASP A 519 -24.11 -17.72 -1.08
C ASP A 519 -23.93 -19.23 -0.84
N ASP A 520 -22.76 -19.65 -0.34
CA ASP A 520 -22.52 -21.04 0.10
C ASP A 520 -23.48 -21.48 1.21
N TYR A 521 -23.75 -20.59 2.18
CA TYR A 521 -24.74 -20.84 3.23
C TYR A 521 -26.14 -20.97 2.65
N LEU A 522 -26.56 -20.02 1.82
CA LEU A 522 -27.87 -20.04 1.16
C LEU A 522 -28.07 -21.28 0.28
N SER A 523 -27.01 -21.72 -0.41
CA SER A 523 -27.04 -22.92 -1.24
C SER A 523 -27.31 -24.20 -0.44
N ARG A 524 -26.89 -24.26 0.83
CA ARG A 524 -27.14 -25.40 1.74
C ARG A 524 -28.56 -25.41 2.31
N GLN A 525 -29.28 -24.29 2.29
CA GLN A 525 -30.67 -24.17 2.79
C GLN A 525 -31.72 -24.68 1.81
N ARG A 526 -31.33 -25.45 0.79
CA ARG A 526 -32.26 -26.04 -0.18
C ARG A 526 -33.35 -26.88 0.52
N LYS A 527 -34.60 -26.63 0.19
CA LYS A 527 -35.67 -27.59 0.48
C LYS A 527 -35.30 -28.91 -0.23
N PRO A 528 -35.38 -30.05 0.47
CA PRO A 528 -35.30 -31.35 -0.23
C PRO A 528 -36.33 -31.33 -1.36
N ASN A 529 -35.89 -31.68 -2.57
CA ASN A 529 -36.77 -31.76 -3.75
C ASN A 529 -38.07 -32.46 -3.39
N GLU A 530 -39.20 -31.94 -3.81
CA GLU A 530 -40.54 -32.55 -3.63
C GLU A 530 -40.57 -34.04 -4.05
N LYS A 531 -39.71 -34.47 -4.98
CA LYS A 531 -39.52 -35.88 -5.35
C LYS A 531 -38.99 -36.77 -4.22
N GLN A 532 -38.21 -36.26 -3.27
CA GLN A 532 -37.77 -37.01 -2.08
C GLN A 532 -38.88 -37.08 -1.02
N SER A 533 -39.69 -36.03 -0.89
CA SER A 533 -40.86 -36.02 0.00
C SER A 533 -41.90 -37.06 -0.46
N TYR A 534 -42.18 -37.15 -1.76
CA TYR A 534 -43.09 -38.18 -2.31
C TYR A 534 -42.55 -39.59 -2.04
N SER A 535 -41.26 -39.83 -2.16
CA SER A 535 -40.66 -41.14 -1.88
C SER A 535 -40.79 -41.56 -0.41
N ILE A 536 -40.66 -40.61 0.53
CA ILE A 536 -40.82 -40.86 1.98
C ILE A 536 -42.29 -41.08 2.32
N TYR A 537 -43.24 -40.34 1.72
CA TYR A 537 -44.68 -40.56 1.90
C TYR A 537 -45.14 -41.90 1.33
N VAL A 538 -44.60 -42.30 0.18
CA VAL A 538 -44.91 -43.62 -0.43
C VAL A 538 -44.34 -44.76 0.42
N LEU A 539 -43.15 -44.62 1.00
CA LEU A 539 -42.57 -45.61 1.93
C LEU A 539 -43.36 -45.70 3.24
N LEU A 540 -43.79 -44.57 3.81
CA LEU A 540 -44.58 -44.55 5.05
C LEU A 540 -46.00 -45.11 4.80
N SER A 541 -46.65 -44.77 3.70
CA SER A 541 -47.95 -45.34 3.34
C SER A 541 -47.88 -46.85 3.04
N GLY A 542 -46.79 -47.30 2.42
CA GLY A 542 -46.51 -48.74 2.24
C GLY A 542 -46.36 -49.50 3.57
N PHE A 543 -45.66 -48.92 4.55
CA PHE A 543 -45.50 -49.51 5.89
C PHE A 543 -46.82 -49.61 6.66
N VAL A 544 -47.68 -48.57 6.57
CA VAL A 544 -49.01 -48.61 7.21
C VAL A 544 -49.92 -49.68 6.60
N VAL A 545 -49.92 -49.87 5.27
CA VAL A 545 -50.69 -50.90 4.58
C VAL A 545 -50.22 -52.32 4.96
N VAL A 546 -48.87 -52.52 5.04
CA VAL A 546 -48.32 -53.83 5.44
C VAL A 546 -48.65 -54.14 6.92
N ALA A 547 -48.56 -53.14 7.80
CA ALA A 547 -48.92 -53.29 9.22
C ALA A 547 -50.46 -53.64 9.38
N ALA A 548 -51.30 -52.94 8.62
CA ALA A 548 -52.75 -53.22 8.63
C ALA A 548 -53.10 -54.65 8.10
N LEU A 549 -52.43 -55.09 7.04
CA LEU A 549 -52.56 -56.45 6.52
C LEU A 549 -52.10 -57.52 7.50
N ALA A 550 -50.97 -57.30 8.17
CA ALA A 550 -50.45 -58.20 9.22
C ALA A 550 -51.39 -58.29 10.42
N ALA A 551 -52.01 -57.19 10.82
CA ALA A 551 -52.98 -57.11 11.90
C ALA A 551 -54.29 -57.90 11.48
N MET A 552 -54.76 -57.74 10.24
CA MET A 552 -55.93 -58.51 9.74
C MET A 552 -55.66 -60.00 9.68
N ILE A 553 -54.45 -60.40 9.28
CA ILE A 553 -54.05 -61.83 9.27
C ILE A 553 -54.01 -62.41 10.70
N ALA A 554 -53.41 -61.62 11.65
CA ALA A 554 -53.36 -62.02 13.06
C ALA A 554 -54.81 -62.21 13.66
N ILE A 555 -55.70 -61.26 13.38
CA ILE A 555 -57.09 -61.33 13.81
C ILE A 555 -57.80 -62.52 13.19
N SER A 556 -57.57 -62.83 11.90
CA SER A 556 -58.16 -64.00 11.21
C SER A 556 -57.66 -65.35 11.77
N ILE A 557 -56.43 -65.39 12.29
CA ILE A 557 -55.91 -66.62 12.93
C ILE A 557 -56.52 -66.81 14.32
N VAL A 558 -56.73 -65.70 15.11
CA VAL A 558 -57.35 -65.77 16.43
C VAL A 558 -58.86 -66.22 16.36
N PHE A 559 -59.58 -65.91 15.27
CA PHE A 559 -60.96 -66.31 15.09
C PHE A 559 -61.12 -67.71 14.46
N ARG A 560 -60.02 -68.38 14.12
CA ARG A 560 -60.02 -69.77 13.62
C ARG A 560 -59.52 -70.82 14.64
N LEU A 561 -59.09 -70.40 15.81
CA LEU A 561 -58.84 -71.21 16.99
C LEU A 561 -60.00 -71.04 17.99
#